data_8bd19a17c461eac766df4076f9fbd955
#
_entry.id   8bd19a17c461eac766df4076f9fbd955
#
_cell.length_a   1.000
_cell.length_b   1.000
_cell.length_c   1.000
_cell.angle_alpha   90.00
_cell.angle_beta   90.00
_cell.angle_gamma   90.00
#
_symmetry.space_group_name_H-M   'P 1'
#
loop_
_entity.id
_entity.type
_entity.pdbx_description
1 polymer ?
#
loop_
_entity_poly.entity_id
_entity_poly.type
_entity_poly.pdbx_seq_one_letter_code
_entity_poly.pdbx_strand_id
1 'polypeptide(L)'
;SLPIEELFKPAIDLSKNGYVVTEKQSNSLTGKLEDFIKINGDKSLYSKRYYEGDTIINIKFAETLKKISEFGPKAFYEGEIAEMIVNDVKKSGGIMTIDDLKNYKSVWRDPVKFKYKDLEIISMSLPSSGGILIGQMLKSIEDYDIKSFGHNSVEAIQLMVELERRAYADRSHFMGDPDFMNLPVYELIDKKYVNDRMKNFSWDKATPSSEVKHGNIIINESDETTHYSIIDKYGNSVSVTTTLNNSYGSKVFVEEGGFFLNNEMDDFSSKPGYPNFYGLIGS
;
A
#
# COMPACT_ATOMS: atom_id res chain seq x y z
N SER A 1 -0.84 -17.86 22.68
CA SER A 1 -0.13 -17.36 21.49
C SER A 1 1.14 -18.16 21.30
N LEU A 2 1.58 -18.37 20.06
CA LEU A 2 2.86 -19.01 19.77
C LEU A 2 4.02 -18.06 20.15
N PRO A 3 5.18 -18.60 20.55
CA PRO A 3 6.39 -17.82 20.72
C PRO A 3 6.76 -17.09 19.40
N ILE A 4 7.32 -15.89 19.52
CA ILE A 4 7.66 -15.06 18.35
C ILE A 4 8.70 -15.75 17.45
N GLU A 5 9.60 -16.51 18.05
CA GLU A 5 10.64 -17.26 17.35
C GLU A 5 10.05 -18.32 16.42
N GLU A 6 8.98 -18.98 16.85
CA GLU A 6 8.27 -19.96 16.01
C GLU A 6 7.56 -19.28 14.83
N LEU A 7 7.05 -18.05 15.02
CA LEU A 7 6.42 -17.28 13.96
C LEU A 7 7.42 -16.79 12.90
N PHE A 8 8.63 -16.42 13.32
CA PHE A 8 9.70 -15.98 12.42
C PHE A 8 10.42 -17.12 11.70
N LYS A 9 10.43 -18.31 12.31
CA LYS A 9 11.19 -19.46 11.80
C LYS A 9 10.98 -19.77 10.31
N PRO A 10 9.76 -19.84 9.75
CA PRO A 10 9.58 -20.15 8.33
C PRO A 10 10.24 -19.11 7.40
N ALA A 11 10.17 -17.82 7.74
CA ALA A 11 10.78 -16.76 6.95
C ALA A 11 12.31 -16.79 7.06
N ILE A 12 12.85 -17.07 8.26
CA ILE A 12 14.30 -17.27 8.48
C ILE A 12 14.81 -18.46 7.67
N ASP A 13 14.11 -19.60 7.73
CA ASP A 13 14.49 -20.81 7.01
C ASP A 13 14.48 -20.61 5.48
N LEU A 14 13.44 -19.95 4.93
CA LEU A 14 13.37 -19.61 3.50
C LEU A 14 14.50 -18.66 3.09
N SER A 15 14.80 -17.65 3.89
CA SER A 15 15.87 -16.70 3.59
C SER A 15 17.25 -17.38 3.62
N LYS A 16 17.47 -18.30 4.58
CA LYS A 16 18.73 -19.02 4.76
C LYS A 16 18.94 -20.13 3.76
N ASN A 17 17.92 -20.93 3.48
CA ASN A 17 18.01 -22.10 2.62
C ASN A 17 17.70 -21.77 1.16
N GLY A 18 17.10 -20.63 0.91
CA GLY A 18 16.68 -20.15 -0.39
C GLY A 18 15.26 -20.53 -0.77
N TYR A 19 14.73 -19.77 -1.70
CA TYR A 19 13.46 -20.02 -2.37
C TYR A 19 13.62 -19.99 -3.89
N VAL A 20 12.80 -20.76 -4.58
CA VAL A 20 12.85 -20.87 -6.02
C VAL A 20 12.15 -19.69 -6.68
N VAL A 21 12.80 -19.06 -7.64
CA VAL A 21 12.28 -17.94 -8.42
C VAL A 21 11.20 -18.44 -9.37
N THR A 22 10.02 -17.83 -9.29
CA THR A 22 8.93 -18.05 -10.23
C THR A 22 9.11 -17.23 -11.50
N GLU A 23 8.39 -17.56 -12.59
CA GLU A 23 8.38 -16.76 -13.82
C GLU A 23 8.01 -15.29 -13.54
N LYS A 24 6.97 -15.05 -12.75
CA LYS A 24 6.53 -13.69 -12.35
C LYS A 24 7.65 -12.93 -11.64
N GLN A 25 8.36 -13.58 -10.71
CA GLN A 25 9.48 -12.96 -10.00
C GLN A 25 10.66 -12.68 -10.92
N SER A 26 11.01 -13.62 -11.81
CA SER A 26 12.06 -13.43 -12.81
C SER A 26 11.80 -12.22 -13.70
N ASN A 27 10.58 -12.08 -14.21
CA ASN A 27 10.16 -10.93 -15.02
C ASN A 27 10.21 -9.62 -14.23
N SER A 28 9.72 -9.62 -13.01
CA SER A 28 9.72 -8.44 -12.12
C SER A 28 11.15 -7.99 -11.78
N LEU A 29 12.03 -8.92 -11.38
CA LEU A 29 13.43 -8.62 -11.07
C LEU A 29 14.19 -8.13 -12.31
N THR A 30 13.96 -8.76 -13.47
CA THR A 30 14.59 -8.34 -14.74
C THR A 30 14.15 -6.93 -15.15
N GLY A 31 12.87 -6.61 -14.97
CA GLY A 31 12.33 -5.28 -15.29
C GLY A 31 12.89 -4.16 -14.40
N LYS A 32 13.52 -4.47 -13.27
CA LYS A 32 14.12 -3.51 -12.34
C LYS A 32 15.66 -3.63 -12.23
N LEU A 33 16.28 -4.50 -13.00
CA LEU A 33 17.70 -4.80 -12.88
C LEU A 33 18.59 -3.57 -13.06
N GLU A 34 18.29 -2.71 -14.03
CA GLU A 34 19.05 -1.48 -14.26
C GLU A 34 18.96 -0.52 -13.08
N ASP A 35 17.79 -0.38 -12.48
CA ASP A 35 17.57 0.42 -11.27
C ASP A 35 18.39 -0.15 -10.11
N PHE A 36 18.37 -1.48 -9.89
CA PHE A 36 19.15 -2.12 -8.83
C PHE A 36 20.64 -1.89 -8.98
N ILE A 37 21.19 -2.07 -10.19
CA ILE A 37 22.62 -1.83 -10.48
C ILE A 37 22.98 -0.35 -10.26
N LYS A 38 22.13 0.56 -10.75
CA LYS A 38 22.36 1.99 -10.64
C LYS A 38 22.39 2.48 -9.20
N ILE A 39 21.49 1.95 -8.35
CA ILE A 39 21.30 2.41 -6.97
C ILE A 39 22.25 1.70 -6.02
N ASN A 40 22.40 0.37 -6.14
CA ASN A 40 23.11 -0.46 -5.15
C ASN A 40 24.48 -0.97 -5.64
N GLY A 41 24.85 -0.66 -6.90
CA GLY A 41 26.07 -1.20 -7.52
C GLY A 41 25.88 -2.60 -8.09
N ASP A 42 26.89 -3.09 -8.79
CA ASP A 42 26.86 -4.36 -9.55
C ASP A 42 27.03 -5.63 -8.71
N LYS A 43 27.39 -5.49 -7.44
CA LYS A 43 27.67 -6.61 -6.52
C LYS A 43 26.56 -6.93 -5.55
N SER A 44 25.49 -6.14 -5.51
CA SER A 44 24.34 -6.38 -4.66
C SER A 44 23.60 -7.67 -5.04
N LEU A 45 22.93 -8.28 -4.06
CA LEU A 45 22.21 -9.55 -4.24
C LEU A 45 21.25 -9.51 -5.44
N TYR A 46 20.55 -8.41 -5.65
CA TYR A 46 19.57 -8.26 -6.72
C TYR A 46 20.11 -7.56 -7.98
N SER A 47 21.37 -7.19 -8.01
CA SER A 47 22.03 -6.55 -9.17
C SER A 47 22.52 -7.57 -10.22
N LYS A 48 21.85 -8.71 -10.30
CA LYS A 48 22.08 -9.74 -11.32
C LYS A 48 20.76 -10.29 -11.84
N ARG A 49 20.81 -10.90 -13.01
CA ARG A 49 19.61 -11.55 -13.57
C ARG A 49 19.32 -12.87 -12.85
N TYR A 50 18.05 -13.07 -12.53
CA TYR A 50 17.51 -14.33 -12.04
C TYR A 50 16.51 -14.89 -13.03
N TYR A 51 16.61 -16.17 -13.33
CA TYR A 51 15.70 -16.89 -14.20
C TYR A 51 14.72 -17.73 -13.37
N GLU A 52 13.60 -18.10 -13.99
CA GLU A 52 12.70 -19.09 -13.38
C GLU A 52 13.46 -20.37 -13.04
N GLY A 53 13.23 -20.90 -11.85
CA GLY A 53 13.93 -22.07 -11.32
C GLY A 53 15.23 -21.77 -10.57
N ASP A 54 15.80 -20.56 -10.70
CA ASP A 54 16.93 -20.16 -9.89
C ASP A 54 16.56 -20.11 -8.39
N THR A 55 17.56 -20.22 -7.53
CA THR A 55 17.37 -20.11 -6.09
C THR A 55 17.99 -18.80 -5.57
N ILE A 56 17.19 -18.02 -4.84
CA ILE A 56 17.68 -16.84 -4.12
C ILE A 56 17.90 -17.20 -2.65
N ILE A 57 19.13 -17.04 -2.19
CA ILE A 57 19.54 -17.21 -0.79
C ILE A 57 19.91 -15.83 -0.25
N ASN A 58 19.31 -15.43 0.88
CA ASN A 58 19.54 -14.14 1.51
C ASN A 58 19.88 -14.33 2.99
N ILE A 59 21.14 -14.69 3.26
CA ILE A 59 21.63 -14.96 4.62
C ILE A 59 21.52 -13.71 5.50
N LYS A 60 21.82 -12.52 4.95
CA LYS A 60 21.73 -11.25 5.69
C LYS A 60 20.32 -10.98 6.19
N PHE A 61 19.31 -11.25 5.36
CA PHE A 61 17.92 -11.11 5.79
C PHE A 61 17.53 -12.15 6.85
N ALA A 62 18.01 -13.37 6.74
CA ALA A 62 17.81 -14.38 7.78
C ALA A 62 18.41 -13.94 9.13
N GLU A 63 19.62 -13.34 9.13
CA GLU A 63 20.25 -12.79 10.32
C GLU A 63 19.46 -11.61 10.90
N THR A 64 18.99 -10.72 10.06
CA THR A 64 18.11 -9.59 10.45
C THR A 64 16.83 -10.08 11.12
N LEU A 65 16.12 -11.01 10.49
CA LEU A 65 14.90 -11.60 11.06
C LEU A 65 15.16 -12.30 12.38
N LYS A 66 16.29 -13.02 12.48
CA LYS A 66 16.70 -13.67 13.73
C LYS A 66 16.92 -12.66 14.85
N LYS A 67 17.67 -11.58 14.59
CA LYS A 67 17.89 -10.50 15.57
C LYS A 67 16.56 -9.87 16.02
N ILE A 68 15.64 -9.61 15.10
CA ILE A 68 14.31 -9.07 15.44
C ILE A 68 13.52 -10.06 16.29
N SER A 69 13.56 -11.35 15.99
CA SER A 69 12.84 -12.37 16.78
C SER A 69 13.39 -12.53 18.18
N GLU A 70 14.72 -12.39 18.37
CA GLU A 70 15.39 -12.53 19.68
C GLU A 70 15.28 -11.26 20.54
N PHE A 71 15.41 -10.07 19.94
CA PHE A 71 15.52 -8.80 20.68
C PHE A 71 14.32 -7.86 20.49
N GLY A 72 13.33 -8.28 19.70
CA GLY A 72 12.12 -7.52 19.43
C GLY A 72 12.34 -6.27 18.57
N PRO A 73 11.36 -5.34 18.54
CA PRO A 73 11.40 -4.13 17.70
C PRO A 73 12.63 -3.24 17.93
N LYS A 74 13.18 -3.24 19.12
CA LYS A 74 14.38 -2.43 19.44
C LYS A 74 15.57 -2.79 18.58
N ALA A 75 15.74 -4.07 18.21
CA ALA A 75 16.81 -4.49 17.32
C ALA A 75 16.77 -3.77 15.97
N PHE A 76 15.55 -3.46 15.47
CA PHE A 76 15.35 -2.77 14.22
C PHE A 76 15.50 -1.25 14.35
N TYR A 77 14.90 -0.64 15.38
CA TYR A 77 14.77 0.81 15.48
C TYR A 77 15.89 1.51 16.25
N GLU A 78 16.63 0.82 17.12
CA GLU A 78 17.60 1.43 18.04
C GLU A 78 19.01 0.83 17.98
N GLY A 79 19.23 -0.25 17.21
CA GLY A 79 20.48 -1.00 17.21
C GLY A 79 21.20 -1.03 15.88
N GLU A 80 21.96 -2.10 15.69
CA GLU A 80 22.81 -2.33 14.51
C GLU A 80 22.02 -2.23 13.19
N ILE A 81 20.76 -2.73 13.15
CA ILE A 81 19.93 -2.67 11.95
C ILE A 81 19.57 -1.21 11.61
N ALA A 82 19.27 -0.40 12.63
CA ALA A 82 19.03 1.03 12.42
C ALA A 82 20.26 1.74 11.83
N GLU A 83 21.44 1.40 12.32
CA GLU A 83 22.71 1.95 11.79
C GLU A 83 22.95 1.53 10.33
N MET A 84 22.68 0.28 9.97
CA MET A 84 22.75 -0.21 8.60
C MET A 84 21.81 0.60 7.67
N ILE A 85 20.54 0.78 8.08
CA ILE A 85 19.56 1.56 7.32
C ILE A 85 20.06 2.99 7.11
N VAL A 86 20.41 3.68 8.18
CA VAL A 86 20.84 5.10 8.11
C VAL A 86 22.09 5.26 7.26
N ASN A 87 23.05 4.32 7.37
CA ASN A 87 24.27 4.36 6.56
C ASN A 87 23.98 4.18 5.07
N ASP A 88 23.11 3.27 4.68
CA ASP A 88 22.78 3.04 3.27
C ASP A 88 21.88 4.13 2.69
N VAL A 89 20.96 4.70 3.49
CA VAL A 89 20.21 5.89 3.11
C VAL A 89 21.15 7.09 2.87
N LYS A 90 22.15 7.31 3.74
CA LYS A 90 23.13 8.38 3.57
C LYS A 90 24.02 8.17 2.35
N LYS A 91 24.47 6.95 2.07
CA LYS A 91 25.23 6.62 0.85
C LYS A 91 24.41 6.94 -0.42
N SER A 92 23.10 6.76 -0.35
CA SER A 92 22.17 7.09 -1.46
C SER A 92 21.78 8.58 -1.51
N GLY A 93 22.39 9.44 -0.67
CA GLY A 93 22.12 10.88 -0.63
C GLY A 93 20.91 11.30 0.26
N GLY A 94 20.34 10.37 0.99
CA GLY A 94 19.22 10.66 1.92
C GLY A 94 19.67 11.28 3.24
N ILE A 95 18.71 11.82 3.99
CA ILE A 95 18.96 12.62 5.21
C ILE A 95 18.50 11.94 6.49
N MET A 96 18.01 10.69 6.43
CA MET A 96 17.53 9.94 7.59
C MET A 96 18.59 9.83 8.69
N THR A 97 18.16 9.90 9.92
CA THR A 97 19.01 9.81 11.13
C THR A 97 18.57 8.64 12.00
N ILE A 98 19.40 8.25 12.96
CA ILE A 98 19.05 7.23 13.97
C ILE A 98 17.86 7.71 14.82
N ASP A 99 17.77 9.00 15.09
CA ASP A 99 16.67 9.55 15.89
C ASP A 99 15.32 9.43 15.18
N ASP A 100 15.28 9.51 13.85
CA ASP A 100 14.06 9.29 13.08
C ASP A 100 13.54 7.87 13.27
N LEU A 101 14.41 6.86 13.22
CA LEU A 101 14.04 5.47 13.47
C LEU A 101 13.66 5.23 14.93
N LYS A 102 14.45 5.73 15.89
CA LYS A 102 14.21 5.57 17.32
C LYS A 102 12.91 6.20 17.79
N ASN A 103 12.53 7.34 17.19
CA ASN A 103 11.30 8.06 17.54
C ASN A 103 10.07 7.52 16.81
N TYR A 104 10.24 6.64 15.82
CA TYR A 104 9.11 6.05 15.11
C TYR A 104 8.25 5.21 16.05
N LYS A 105 6.93 5.36 15.94
CA LYS A 105 5.94 4.59 16.70
C LYS A 105 4.79 4.17 15.80
N SER A 106 4.42 2.91 15.90
CA SER A 106 3.16 2.45 15.30
C SER A 106 1.98 3.09 16.02
N VAL A 107 0.95 3.46 15.26
CA VAL A 107 -0.23 4.16 15.77
C VAL A 107 -1.45 3.26 15.63
N TRP A 108 -2.23 3.15 16.72
CA TRP A 108 -3.57 2.58 16.66
C TRP A 108 -4.55 3.63 16.15
N ARG A 109 -5.35 3.26 15.15
CA ARG A 109 -6.38 4.12 14.57
C ARG A 109 -7.72 3.43 14.60
N ASP A 110 -8.80 4.20 14.84
CA ASP A 110 -10.15 3.67 14.78
C ASP A 110 -10.49 3.34 13.32
N PRO A 111 -11.04 2.14 13.05
CA PRO A 111 -11.45 1.77 11.71
C PRO A 111 -12.67 2.58 11.25
N VAL A 112 -12.81 2.75 9.94
CA VAL A 112 -14.06 3.23 9.35
C VAL A 112 -15.12 2.15 9.45
N LYS A 113 -16.28 2.50 10.00
CA LYS A 113 -17.42 1.59 10.15
C LYS A 113 -18.65 2.17 9.47
N PHE A 114 -19.31 1.35 8.66
CA PHE A 114 -20.57 1.73 8.01
C PHE A 114 -21.43 0.51 7.71
N LYS A 115 -22.71 0.75 7.46
CA LYS A 115 -23.63 -0.32 7.04
C LYS A 115 -23.76 -0.34 5.52
N TYR A 116 -23.80 -1.54 4.97
CA TYR A 116 -24.21 -1.83 3.61
C TYR A 116 -25.28 -2.91 3.64
N LYS A 117 -26.53 -2.54 3.33
CA LYS A 117 -27.71 -3.40 3.54
C LYS A 117 -27.79 -3.87 5.00
N ASP A 118 -27.78 -5.18 5.22
CA ASP A 118 -27.81 -5.85 6.54
C ASP A 118 -26.41 -6.12 7.11
N LEU A 119 -25.35 -5.80 6.37
CA LEU A 119 -23.97 -6.02 6.78
C LEU A 119 -23.36 -4.80 7.46
N GLU A 120 -22.59 -5.02 8.51
CA GLU A 120 -21.67 -4.04 9.06
C GLU A 120 -20.30 -4.22 8.39
N ILE A 121 -19.81 -3.15 7.76
CA ILE A 121 -18.49 -3.11 7.13
C ILE A 121 -17.53 -2.40 8.08
N ILE A 122 -16.39 -3.03 8.31
CA ILE A 122 -15.27 -2.49 9.09
C ILE A 122 -14.07 -2.48 8.18
N SER A 123 -13.49 -1.31 7.95
CA SER A 123 -12.37 -1.16 7.02
C SER A 123 -11.33 -0.18 7.56
N MET A 124 -10.17 -0.17 6.91
CA MET A 124 -9.06 0.71 7.29
C MET A 124 -9.45 2.17 7.13
N SER A 125 -9.11 2.99 8.13
CA SER A 125 -9.24 4.45 8.09
C SER A 125 -7.95 5.10 7.56
N LEU A 126 -7.95 6.42 7.48
CA LEU A 126 -6.79 7.20 7.08
C LEU A 126 -5.55 6.84 7.94
N PRO A 127 -4.35 6.90 7.35
CA PRO A 127 -4.01 7.49 6.05
C PRO A 127 -4.42 6.67 4.81
N SER A 128 -4.91 5.45 4.95
CA SER A 128 -5.47 4.70 3.83
C SER A 128 -6.84 5.25 3.42
N SER A 129 -6.99 5.58 2.16
CA SER A 129 -8.27 6.02 1.59
C SER A 129 -9.26 4.88 1.35
N GLY A 130 -8.78 3.64 1.28
CA GLY A 130 -9.54 2.49 0.79
C GLY A 130 -10.88 2.26 1.49
N GLY A 131 -10.92 2.35 2.82
CA GLY A 131 -12.16 2.16 3.57
C GLY A 131 -13.22 3.20 3.26
N ILE A 132 -12.82 4.46 3.05
CA ILE A 132 -13.73 5.57 2.74
C ILE A 132 -14.26 5.42 1.29
N LEU A 133 -13.39 5.12 0.32
CA LEU A 133 -13.78 4.93 -1.06
C LEU A 133 -14.76 3.75 -1.21
N ILE A 134 -14.46 2.62 -0.57
CA ILE A 134 -15.37 1.47 -0.53
C ILE A 134 -16.72 1.88 0.09
N GLY A 135 -16.69 2.66 1.18
CA GLY A 135 -17.88 3.19 1.81
C GLY A 135 -18.72 4.04 0.86
N GLN A 136 -18.10 4.98 0.15
CA GLN A 136 -18.78 5.80 -0.87
C GLN A 136 -19.40 4.94 -1.98
N MET A 137 -18.64 4.01 -2.54
CA MET A 137 -19.11 3.14 -3.62
C MET A 137 -20.26 2.23 -3.16
N LEU A 138 -20.11 1.56 -2.02
CA LEU A 138 -21.15 0.67 -1.50
C LEU A 138 -22.42 1.43 -1.12
N LYS A 139 -22.31 2.62 -0.52
CA LYS A 139 -23.45 3.49 -0.23
C LYS A 139 -24.15 3.98 -1.49
N SER A 140 -23.42 4.32 -2.53
CA SER A 140 -23.99 4.74 -3.80
C SER A 140 -24.70 3.59 -4.52
N ILE A 141 -24.12 2.39 -4.51
CA ILE A 141 -24.66 1.24 -5.24
C ILE A 141 -25.92 0.65 -4.59
N GLU A 142 -26.22 0.99 -3.33
CA GLU A 142 -27.42 0.53 -2.62
C GLU A 142 -28.73 0.84 -3.37
N ASP A 143 -28.76 1.92 -4.16
CA ASP A 143 -29.95 2.38 -4.88
C ASP A 143 -30.17 1.65 -6.22
N TYR A 144 -29.27 0.73 -6.59
CA TYR A 144 -29.31 0.00 -7.84
C TYR A 144 -29.51 -1.50 -7.62
N ASP A 145 -30.35 -2.13 -8.44
CA ASP A 145 -30.48 -3.59 -8.48
C ASP A 145 -29.37 -4.20 -9.35
N ILE A 146 -28.14 -4.21 -8.81
CA ILE A 146 -26.96 -4.72 -9.53
C ILE A 146 -27.10 -6.21 -9.91
N LYS A 147 -27.93 -6.97 -9.19
CA LYS A 147 -28.17 -8.38 -9.50
C LYS A 147 -28.86 -8.54 -10.85
N SER A 148 -29.75 -7.61 -11.20
CA SER A 148 -30.47 -7.65 -12.49
C SER A 148 -29.60 -7.35 -13.69
N PHE A 149 -28.44 -6.68 -13.52
CA PHE A 149 -27.54 -6.33 -14.63
C PHE A 149 -26.79 -7.55 -15.19
N GLY A 150 -26.49 -8.54 -14.36
CA GLY A 150 -25.66 -9.65 -14.74
C GLY A 150 -24.16 -9.40 -14.54
N HIS A 151 -23.40 -10.48 -14.53
CA HIS A 151 -21.95 -10.41 -14.28
C HIS A 151 -21.20 -9.77 -15.46
N ASN A 152 -20.41 -8.74 -15.17
CA ASN A 152 -19.62 -7.99 -16.17
C ASN A 152 -20.44 -7.44 -17.35
N SER A 153 -21.72 -7.15 -17.16
CA SER A 153 -22.52 -6.45 -18.15
C SER A 153 -22.03 -5.02 -18.36
N VAL A 154 -22.43 -4.39 -19.45
CA VAL A 154 -22.09 -2.99 -19.74
C VAL A 154 -22.61 -2.07 -18.63
N GLU A 155 -23.84 -2.32 -18.16
CA GLU A 155 -24.47 -1.57 -17.09
C GLU A 155 -23.69 -1.70 -15.77
N ALA A 156 -23.29 -2.93 -15.40
CA ALA A 156 -22.51 -3.15 -14.20
C ALA A 156 -21.16 -2.44 -14.27
N ILE A 157 -20.44 -2.59 -15.39
CA ILE A 157 -19.12 -1.95 -15.58
C ILE A 157 -19.27 -0.42 -15.59
N GLN A 158 -20.25 0.12 -16.33
CA GLN A 158 -20.49 1.56 -16.39
C GLN A 158 -20.77 2.15 -15.01
N LEU A 159 -21.66 1.51 -14.24
CA LEU A 159 -21.97 1.97 -12.88
C LEU A 159 -20.71 1.94 -11.98
N MET A 160 -19.98 0.83 -11.97
CA MET A 160 -18.76 0.70 -11.15
C MET A 160 -17.74 1.79 -11.49
N VAL A 161 -17.43 1.98 -12.77
CA VAL A 161 -16.48 3.01 -13.22
C VAL A 161 -16.93 4.42 -12.83
N GLU A 162 -18.22 4.73 -12.96
CA GLU A 162 -18.74 6.05 -12.59
C GLU A 162 -18.71 6.29 -11.07
N LEU A 163 -18.92 5.24 -10.26
CA LEU A 163 -18.77 5.31 -8.80
C LEU A 163 -17.31 5.52 -8.40
N GLU A 164 -16.40 4.71 -8.94
CA GLU A 164 -14.98 4.82 -8.68
C GLU A 164 -14.45 6.22 -9.02
N ARG A 165 -14.73 6.72 -10.21
CA ARG A 165 -14.28 8.04 -10.64
C ARG A 165 -14.68 9.17 -9.69
N ARG A 166 -15.89 9.11 -9.13
CA ARG A 166 -16.36 10.10 -8.14
C ARG A 166 -15.70 9.93 -6.79
N ALA A 167 -15.55 8.68 -6.32
CA ALA A 167 -14.86 8.39 -5.08
C ALA A 167 -13.39 8.82 -5.13
N TYR A 168 -12.70 8.57 -6.25
CA TYR A 168 -11.31 9.01 -6.44
C TYR A 168 -11.16 10.51 -6.60
N ALA A 169 -12.13 11.20 -7.21
CA ALA A 169 -12.14 12.65 -7.24
C ALA A 169 -12.23 13.25 -5.82
N ASP A 170 -13.05 12.65 -4.97
CA ASP A 170 -13.16 13.05 -3.56
C ASP A 170 -11.88 12.74 -2.78
N ARG A 171 -11.26 11.57 -3.01
CA ARG A 171 -9.97 11.18 -2.44
C ARG A 171 -8.92 12.26 -2.64
N SER A 172 -8.76 12.70 -3.88
CA SER A 172 -7.73 13.68 -4.24
C SER A 172 -7.89 15.03 -3.55
N HIS A 173 -9.11 15.38 -3.15
CA HIS A 173 -9.40 16.68 -2.54
C HIS A 173 -9.49 16.63 -1.00
N PHE A 174 -10.06 15.56 -0.46
CA PHE A 174 -10.43 15.49 0.94
C PHE A 174 -9.52 14.60 1.79
N MET A 175 -8.63 13.82 1.19
CA MET A 175 -7.86 12.84 1.96
C MET A 175 -6.38 13.21 2.02
N GLY A 176 -5.80 13.00 3.20
CA GLY A 176 -4.42 13.30 3.51
C GLY A 176 -4.03 12.67 4.85
N ASP A 177 -2.97 13.15 5.46
CA ASP A 177 -2.51 12.67 6.76
C ASP A 177 -3.41 13.20 7.89
N PRO A 178 -4.12 12.31 8.62
CA PRO A 178 -5.05 12.70 9.68
C PRO A 178 -4.36 13.31 10.90
N ASP A 179 -3.04 13.18 11.02
CA ASP A 179 -2.28 13.80 12.11
C ASP A 179 -2.04 15.29 11.87
N PHE A 180 -2.24 15.78 10.63
CA PHE A 180 -2.06 17.18 10.25
C PHE A 180 -3.33 17.86 9.74
N MET A 181 -4.39 17.08 9.44
CA MET A 181 -5.63 17.59 8.85
C MET A 181 -6.87 17.02 9.53
N ASN A 182 -7.90 17.84 9.69
CA ASN A 182 -9.22 17.36 10.09
C ASN A 182 -10.01 16.95 8.84
N LEU A 183 -10.27 15.67 8.69
CA LEU A 183 -10.79 15.07 7.46
C LEU A 183 -12.23 14.58 7.64
N PRO A 184 -13.16 14.88 6.72
CA PRO A 184 -14.59 14.61 6.83
C PRO A 184 -14.94 13.16 6.50
N VAL A 185 -14.37 12.19 7.25
CA VAL A 185 -14.46 10.75 6.95
C VAL A 185 -15.90 10.26 6.85
N TYR A 186 -16.74 10.60 7.82
CA TYR A 186 -18.12 10.12 7.87
C TYR A 186 -19.07 10.90 6.97
N GLU A 187 -18.77 12.19 6.73
CA GLU A 187 -19.49 13.02 5.78
C GLU A 187 -19.32 12.49 4.34
N LEU A 188 -18.12 12.01 4.00
CA LEU A 188 -17.81 11.45 2.69
C LEU A 188 -18.58 10.16 2.39
N ILE A 189 -18.95 9.38 3.41
CA ILE A 189 -19.74 8.14 3.27
C ILE A 189 -21.22 8.33 3.65
N ASP A 190 -21.65 9.56 3.91
CA ASP A 190 -23.04 9.85 4.17
C ASP A 190 -23.93 9.62 2.93
N LYS A 191 -25.10 9.00 3.13
CA LYS A 191 -25.99 8.60 2.04
C LYS A 191 -26.45 9.79 1.17
N LYS A 192 -26.73 10.92 1.80
CA LYS A 192 -27.14 12.13 1.06
C LYS A 192 -25.98 12.65 0.22
N TYR A 193 -24.77 12.69 0.78
CA TYR A 193 -23.58 13.12 0.06
C TYR A 193 -23.34 12.25 -1.17
N VAL A 194 -23.28 10.93 -1.02
CA VAL A 194 -22.99 10.03 -2.14
C VAL A 194 -24.08 10.07 -3.22
N ASN A 195 -25.34 10.25 -2.83
CA ASN A 195 -26.44 10.43 -3.78
C ASN A 195 -26.30 11.75 -4.55
N ASP A 196 -25.88 12.83 -3.89
CA ASP A 196 -25.60 14.10 -4.54
C ASP A 196 -24.44 13.98 -5.55
N ARG A 197 -23.45 13.16 -5.26
CA ARG A 197 -22.35 12.85 -6.19
C ARG A 197 -22.82 12.14 -7.46
N MET A 198 -23.90 11.36 -7.41
CA MET A 198 -24.45 10.60 -8.54
C MET A 198 -25.49 11.35 -9.37
N LYS A 199 -25.85 12.59 -9.03
CA LYS A 199 -26.92 13.35 -9.71
C LYS A 199 -26.73 13.54 -11.21
N ASN A 200 -25.48 13.60 -11.69
CA ASN A 200 -25.15 13.74 -13.11
C ASN A 200 -24.83 12.42 -13.82
N PHE A 201 -25.01 11.28 -13.13
CA PHE A 201 -24.85 9.97 -13.75
C PHE A 201 -25.93 9.74 -14.82
N SER A 202 -25.54 9.13 -15.92
CA SER A 202 -26.45 8.75 -17.02
C SER A 202 -26.12 7.37 -17.52
N TRP A 203 -27.14 6.58 -17.82
CA TRP A 203 -26.97 5.29 -18.49
C TRP A 203 -26.60 5.39 -19.96
N ASP A 204 -26.93 6.52 -20.60
CA ASP A 204 -26.80 6.70 -22.06
C ASP A 204 -25.37 7.10 -22.47
N LYS A 205 -24.60 7.67 -21.55
CA LYS A 205 -23.24 8.15 -21.84
C LYS A 205 -22.37 8.20 -20.58
N ALA A 206 -21.06 8.02 -20.77
CA ALA A 206 -20.09 8.27 -19.72
C ALA A 206 -20.04 9.76 -19.36
N THR A 207 -19.89 10.07 -18.06
CA THR A 207 -19.67 11.44 -17.59
C THR A 207 -18.31 11.92 -18.07
N PRO A 208 -18.18 13.07 -18.78
CA PRO A 208 -16.87 13.61 -19.13
C PRO A 208 -16.00 13.84 -17.89
N SER A 209 -14.70 13.55 -17.96
CA SER A 209 -13.79 13.69 -16.79
C SER A 209 -13.75 15.11 -16.24
N SER A 210 -13.93 16.12 -17.10
CA SER A 210 -14.02 17.53 -16.69
C SER A 210 -15.26 17.88 -15.86
N GLU A 211 -16.29 17.02 -15.88
CA GLU A 211 -17.53 17.19 -15.12
C GLU A 211 -17.54 16.39 -13.82
N VAL A 212 -16.64 15.41 -13.67
CA VAL A 212 -16.45 14.66 -12.41
C VAL A 212 -15.57 15.52 -11.49
N LYS A 213 -16.21 16.48 -10.79
CA LYS A 213 -15.54 17.34 -9.80
C LYS A 213 -15.68 16.70 -8.40
N HIS A 214 -14.70 16.43 -7.65
CA HIS A 214 -13.67 17.28 -7.10
C HIS A 214 -12.30 16.79 -7.49
N GLY A 215 -11.44 17.73 -7.85
CA GLY A 215 -10.08 17.49 -8.23
C GLY A 215 -9.93 17.26 -9.73
N ASN A 216 -9.32 18.21 -10.40
CA ASN A 216 -8.78 18.05 -11.74
C ASN A 216 -7.54 17.17 -11.69
N ILE A 217 -7.65 15.85 -11.37
CA ILE A 217 -6.49 14.99 -11.29
C ILE A 217 -6.81 13.61 -11.87
N ILE A 218 -5.96 13.22 -12.82
CA ILE A 218 -5.86 11.84 -13.29
C ILE A 218 -4.98 11.11 -12.28
N ILE A 219 -5.51 10.12 -11.59
CA ILE A 219 -4.79 9.30 -10.63
C ILE A 219 -4.34 8.03 -11.32
N ASN A 220 -3.02 7.79 -11.37
CA ASN A 220 -2.46 6.48 -11.58
C ASN A 220 -2.08 5.91 -10.21
N GLU A 221 -2.86 4.95 -9.72
CA GLU A 221 -2.49 4.22 -8.49
C GLU A 221 -1.43 3.16 -8.78
N SER A 222 -0.59 2.91 -7.78
CA SER A 222 0.31 1.77 -7.76
C SER A 222 -0.46 0.53 -7.32
N ASP A 223 -0.44 -0.53 -8.14
CA ASP A 223 -1.07 -1.83 -7.87
C ASP A 223 -0.18 -2.78 -7.04
N GLU A 224 0.89 -2.27 -6.42
CA GLU A 224 2.00 -3.05 -5.85
C GLU A 224 1.85 -3.26 -4.34
N THR A 225 0.75 -3.86 -3.91
CA THR A 225 0.45 -4.12 -2.49
C THR A 225 0.09 -5.58 -2.29
N THR A 226 0.44 -6.14 -1.13
CA THR A 226 0.03 -7.48 -0.72
C THR A 226 -1.02 -7.38 0.36
N HIS A 227 -2.16 -8.03 0.15
CA HIS A 227 -3.24 -8.15 1.12
C HIS A 227 -3.56 -9.61 1.40
N TYR A 228 -3.79 -9.94 2.65
CA TYR A 228 -4.28 -11.26 3.05
C TYR A 228 -5.27 -11.17 4.21
N SER A 229 -6.23 -12.11 4.24
CA SER A 229 -7.21 -12.24 5.30
C SER A 229 -7.18 -13.66 5.86
N ILE A 230 -7.27 -13.79 7.16
CA ILE A 230 -7.25 -15.06 7.88
C ILE A 230 -8.44 -15.11 8.83
N ILE A 231 -9.14 -16.23 8.84
CA ILE A 231 -10.18 -16.54 9.83
C ILE A 231 -9.79 -17.86 10.48
N ASP A 232 -9.70 -17.87 11.81
CA ASP A 232 -9.43 -19.10 12.55
C ASP A 232 -10.71 -19.89 12.86
N LYS A 233 -10.55 -21.09 13.40
CA LYS A 233 -11.68 -21.96 13.79
C LYS A 233 -12.55 -21.39 14.91
N TYR A 234 -12.14 -20.34 15.57
CA TYR A 234 -12.90 -19.68 16.65
C TYR A 234 -13.63 -18.42 16.17
N GLY A 235 -13.49 -18.06 14.88
CA GLY A 235 -14.09 -16.88 14.30
C GLY A 235 -13.26 -15.60 14.48
N ASN A 236 -12.03 -15.69 15.00
CA ASN A 236 -11.12 -14.55 15.01
C ASN A 236 -10.70 -14.24 13.58
N SER A 237 -10.76 -12.97 13.20
CA SER A 237 -10.45 -12.50 11.85
C SER A 237 -9.29 -11.52 11.88
N VAL A 238 -8.38 -11.65 10.93
CA VAL A 238 -7.28 -10.72 10.68
C VAL A 238 -7.26 -10.36 9.21
N SER A 239 -7.17 -9.08 8.92
CA SER A 239 -7.02 -8.53 7.57
C SER A 239 -5.80 -7.63 7.56
N VAL A 240 -4.82 -7.94 6.72
CA VAL A 240 -3.52 -7.26 6.70
C VAL A 240 -3.21 -6.79 5.30
N THR A 241 -2.86 -5.51 5.20
CA THR A 241 -2.26 -4.92 4.00
C THR A 241 -0.83 -4.52 4.34
N THR A 242 0.13 -4.95 3.53
CA THR A 242 1.53 -4.60 3.67
C THR A 242 2.12 -4.21 2.32
N THR A 243 2.93 -3.17 2.29
CA THR A 243 3.51 -2.65 1.05
C THR A 243 4.83 -1.95 1.33
N LEU A 244 5.64 -1.80 0.30
CA LEU A 244 6.78 -0.87 0.23
C LEU A 244 6.43 0.35 -0.65
N ASN A 245 5.15 0.55 -0.97
CA ASN A 245 4.56 1.44 -1.95
C ASN A 245 4.77 0.91 -3.38
N ASN A 246 5.87 1.17 -4.06
CA ASN A 246 6.17 0.56 -5.37
C ASN A 246 6.88 -0.79 -5.26
N SER A 247 6.91 -1.57 -6.37
CA SER A 247 7.71 -2.79 -6.49
C SER A 247 9.15 -2.52 -6.05
N TYR A 248 9.57 -3.24 -5.02
CA TYR A 248 10.88 -3.07 -4.35
C TYR A 248 11.10 -1.67 -3.76
N GLY A 249 10.04 -0.94 -3.45
CA GLY A 249 10.06 0.37 -2.81
C GLY A 249 10.96 1.39 -3.53
N SER A 250 11.84 2.05 -2.78
CA SER A 250 12.85 2.99 -3.30
C SER A 250 13.96 2.32 -4.12
N LYS A 251 14.01 0.99 -4.18
CA LYS A 251 15.09 0.14 -4.71
C LYS A 251 16.41 0.26 -3.95
N VAL A 252 16.48 1.04 -2.87
CA VAL A 252 17.62 1.05 -1.96
C VAL A 252 17.60 -0.26 -1.17
N PHE A 253 18.63 -1.07 -1.37
CA PHE A 253 18.81 -2.34 -0.68
C PHE A 253 19.80 -2.17 0.47
N VAL A 254 19.37 -2.45 1.68
CA VAL A 254 20.24 -2.43 2.87
C VAL A 254 21.10 -3.67 2.81
N GLU A 255 22.34 -3.52 2.30
CA GLU A 255 23.19 -4.64 1.90
C GLU A 255 23.52 -5.58 3.06
N GLU A 256 23.86 -5.05 4.23
CA GLU A 256 24.13 -5.84 5.43
C GLU A 256 22.87 -6.30 6.14
N GLY A 257 21.71 -5.72 5.85
CA GLY A 257 20.41 -6.11 6.40
C GLY A 257 19.63 -7.09 5.52
N GLY A 258 19.91 -7.11 4.23
CA GLY A 258 19.27 -8.01 3.26
C GLY A 258 17.84 -7.65 2.85
N PHE A 259 17.41 -6.39 2.95
CA PHE A 259 16.04 -5.97 2.61
C PHE A 259 16.00 -4.62 1.89
N PHE A 260 14.91 -4.38 1.14
CA PHE A 260 14.64 -3.11 0.49
C PHE A 260 13.96 -2.12 1.42
N LEU A 261 14.20 -0.82 1.18
CA LEU A 261 13.47 0.27 1.84
C LEU A 261 12.24 0.68 1.01
N ASN A 262 11.19 1.11 1.70
CA ASN A 262 9.99 1.62 1.06
C ASN A 262 10.24 2.96 0.35
N ASN A 263 9.26 3.40 -0.45
CA ASN A 263 9.22 4.73 -1.06
C ASN A 263 7.88 5.45 -0.77
N GLU A 264 7.34 5.27 0.43
CA GLU A 264 6.07 5.89 0.84
C GLU A 264 6.09 7.42 0.75
N MET A 265 7.25 8.05 0.89
CA MET A 265 7.39 9.49 0.74
C MET A 265 7.09 10.00 -0.68
N ASP A 266 7.10 9.12 -1.68
CA ASP A 266 6.74 9.46 -3.07
C ASP A 266 5.23 9.70 -3.25
N ASP A 267 4.41 9.35 -2.26
CA ASP A 267 2.98 9.67 -2.20
C ASP A 267 2.73 11.16 -1.93
N PHE A 268 3.71 11.85 -1.33
CA PHE A 268 3.60 13.28 -1.05
C PHE A 268 4.11 14.12 -2.22
N SER A 269 3.45 15.25 -2.45
CA SER A 269 3.94 16.26 -3.38
C SER A 269 5.19 16.93 -2.82
N SER A 270 6.21 17.16 -3.66
CA SER A 270 7.45 17.83 -3.25
C SER A 270 7.25 19.28 -2.79
N LYS A 271 6.16 19.91 -3.23
CA LYS A 271 5.66 21.22 -2.80
C LYS A 271 4.22 21.43 -3.24
N PRO A 272 3.46 22.34 -2.60
CA PRO A 272 2.08 22.65 -3.01
C PRO A 272 1.95 22.99 -4.49
N GLY A 273 0.95 22.42 -5.14
CA GLY A 273 0.68 22.63 -6.57
C GLY A 273 1.57 21.83 -7.55
N TYR A 274 2.45 20.95 -7.05
CA TYR A 274 3.26 20.06 -7.88
C TYR A 274 2.77 18.61 -7.75
N PRO A 275 2.82 17.83 -8.83
CA PRO A 275 2.44 16.44 -8.77
C PRO A 275 3.44 15.62 -7.93
N ASN A 276 2.92 14.63 -7.20
CA ASN A 276 3.74 13.58 -6.58
C ASN A 276 4.23 12.59 -7.65
N PHE A 277 4.86 11.49 -7.23
CA PHE A 277 5.35 10.45 -8.14
C PHE A 277 4.24 9.87 -9.04
N TYR A 278 3.01 9.82 -8.58
CA TYR A 278 1.84 9.32 -9.32
C TYR A 278 1.11 10.39 -10.15
N GLY A 279 1.65 11.58 -10.22
CA GLY A 279 1.02 12.69 -10.95
C GLY A 279 -0.09 13.40 -10.16
N LEU A 280 -0.23 13.12 -8.86
CA LEU A 280 -1.23 13.75 -7.99
C LEU A 280 -0.70 15.06 -7.46
N ILE A 281 -1.54 16.10 -7.52
CA ILE A 281 -1.24 17.40 -6.93
C ILE A 281 -1.96 17.44 -5.58
N GLY A 282 -1.19 17.27 -4.50
CA GLY A 282 -1.67 17.47 -3.13
C GLY A 282 -1.89 18.96 -2.82
N SER A 283 -2.81 19.23 -1.92
CA SER A 283 -3.08 20.57 -1.38
C SER A 283 -1.99 20.98 -0.39
#